data_5ff686fd3970ddb57921a44b97cb9abc
#
_entry.id   5ff686fd3970ddb57921a44b97cb9abc
#
_cell.length_a   1.000
_cell.length_b   1.000
_cell.length_c   1.000
_cell.angle_alpha   90.00
_cell.angle_beta   90.00
_cell.angle_gamma   90.00
#
_symmetry.space_group_name_H-M   'P 1'
#
loop_
_entity.id
_entity.type
_entity.pdbx_description
1 polymer ?
#
loop_
_entity_poly.entity_id
_entity_poly.type
_entity_poly.pdbx_seq_one_letter_code
_entity_poly.pdbx_strand_id
1 'polypeptide(L)'
;LSFYDSLIKDFGADEGDFILSYVISHEVGHHVQEVTGIMSQYQEMMGKLSEKDGNALTVRLEPQADYLAGVVARYQKDQGYLDPGDIDEAISAAWSIGDDTLQKRAQGYVRPESFTHGSSEERTRWFKKGYEAGDLSEWDTFSAKNL
;
A
#
# COMPACT_ATOMS: atom_id res chain seq x y z
N LEU A 1 14.39 6.95 -8.77
CA LEU A 1 14.52 6.09 -9.97
C LEU A 1 15.09 4.71 -9.61
N SER A 2 16.09 4.56 -8.71
CA SER A 2 16.63 3.26 -8.31
C SER A 2 15.57 2.31 -7.72
N PHE A 3 14.62 2.83 -6.94
CA PHE A 3 13.52 2.02 -6.39
C PHE A 3 12.56 1.52 -7.48
N TYR A 4 12.28 2.33 -8.49
CA TYR A 4 11.50 1.90 -9.67
C TYR A 4 12.19 0.74 -10.40
N ASP A 5 13.50 0.86 -10.66
CA ASP A 5 14.27 -0.22 -11.28
C ASP A 5 14.24 -1.51 -10.44
N SER A 6 14.27 -1.38 -9.10
CA SER A 6 14.15 -2.52 -8.19
C SER A 6 12.76 -3.15 -8.23
N LEU A 7 11.67 -2.37 -8.31
CA LEU A 7 10.31 -2.90 -8.45
C LEU A 7 10.18 -3.82 -9.66
N ILE A 8 10.73 -3.42 -10.79
CA ILE A 8 10.71 -4.22 -12.02
C ILE A 8 11.66 -5.42 -11.90
N LYS A 9 12.96 -5.19 -11.61
CA LYS A 9 14.01 -6.21 -11.72
C LYS A 9 14.04 -7.16 -10.54
N ASP A 10 13.86 -6.64 -9.31
CA ASP A 10 14.06 -7.41 -8.08
C ASP A 10 12.72 -7.94 -7.55
N PHE A 11 11.66 -7.17 -7.66
CA PHE A 11 10.35 -7.51 -7.14
C PHE A 11 9.36 -8.01 -8.21
N GLY A 12 9.75 -7.93 -9.51
CA GLY A 12 9.01 -8.54 -10.62
C GLY A 12 7.63 -7.92 -10.84
N ALA A 13 7.49 -6.62 -10.61
CA ALA A 13 6.36 -5.86 -11.09
C ALA A 13 6.37 -5.83 -12.64
N ASP A 14 5.20 -5.72 -13.25
CA ASP A 14 5.11 -5.49 -14.69
C ASP A 14 5.78 -4.17 -15.06
N GLU A 15 6.37 -4.07 -16.26
CA GLU A 15 6.92 -2.81 -16.74
C GLU A 15 5.78 -1.86 -17.12
N GLY A 16 5.82 -0.63 -16.58
CA GLY A 16 4.86 0.40 -16.89
C GLY A 16 5.19 1.72 -16.21
N ASP A 17 4.76 2.82 -16.78
CA ASP A 17 5.03 4.15 -16.22
C ASP A 17 4.08 4.50 -15.08
N PHE A 18 2.92 3.86 -14.99
CA PHE A 18 1.96 4.08 -13.91
C PHE A 18 2.40 3.49 -12.55
N ILE A 19 3.36 2.55 -12.54
CA ILE A 19 3.99 2.06 -11.30
C ILE A 19 4.58 3.21 -10.48
N LEU A 20 5.24 4.16 -11.15
CA LEU A 20 5.81 5.32 -10.47
C LEU A 20 4.73 6.22 -9.89
N SER A 21 3.60 6.38 -10.58
CA SER A 21 2.44 7.12 -10.07
C SER A 21 1.88 6.46 -8.81
N TYR A 22 1.74 5.12 -8.78
CA TYR A 22 1.32 4.38 -7.59
C TYR A 22 2.27 4.61 -6.42
N VAL A 23 3.58 4.43 -6.61
CA VAL A 23 4.58 4.59 -5.53
C VAL A 23 4.54 6.02 -4.96
N ILE A 24 4.55 7.03 -5.82
CA ILE A 24 4.50 8.44 -5.37
C ILE A 24 3.20 8.70 -4.62
N SER A 25 2.07 8.19 -5.11
CA SER A 25 0.77 8.37 -4.47
C SER A 25 0.68 7.68 -3.11
N HIS A 26 1.32 6.51 -2.96
CA HIS A 26 1.45 5.81 -1.69
C HIS A 26 2.27 6.62 -0.68
N GLU A 27 3.42 7.16 -1.08
CA GLU A 27 4.25 8.03 -0.22
C GLU A 27 3.51 9.32 0.15
N VAL A 28 2.75 9.91 -0.78
CA VAL A 28 1.86 11.03 -0.46
C VAL A 28 0.77 10.61 0.53
N GLY A 29 0.29 9.37 0.46
CA GLY A 29 -0.61 8.78 1.45
C GLY A 29 -0.03 8.83 2.86
N HIS A 30 1.25 8.47 3.05
CA HIS A 30 1.93 8.63 4.34
C HIS A 30 2.04 10.10 4.77
N HIS A 31 2.26 11.02 3.84
CA HIS A 31 2.23 12.44 4.17
C HIS A 31 0.82 12.90 4.62
N VAL A 32 -0.25 12.40 4.01
CA VAL A 32 -1.62 12.66 4.47
C VAL A 32 -1.82 12.14 5.90
N GLN A 33 -1.33 10.94 6.22
CA GLN A 33 -1.37 10.38 7.59
C GLN A 33 -0.63 11.27 8.59
N GLU A 34 0.49 11.87 8.19
CA GLU A 34 1.25 12.82 9.02
C GLU A 34 0.43 14.08 9.30
N VAL A 35 -0.06 14.76 8.27
CA VAL A 35 -0.77 16.05 8.43
C VAL A 35 -2.14 15.91 9.07
N THR A 36 -2.76 14.74 9.03
CA THR A 36 -4.03 14.44 9.71
C THR A 36 -3.85 13.95 11.15
N GLY A 37 -2.60 13.76 11.61
CA GLY A 37 -2.28 13.31 12.96
C GLY A 37 -2.38 11.80 13.17
N ILE A 38 -2.69 11.02 12.16
CA ILE A 38 -2.73 9.54 12.23
C ILE A 38 -1.34 8.99 12.56
N MET A 39 -0.30 9.52 11.91
CA MET A 39 1.08 9.09 12.14
C MET A 39 1.51 9.37 13.60
N SER A 40 1.13 10.50 14.19
CA SER A 40 1.43 10.81 15.59
C SER A 40 0.73 9.83 16.55
N GLN A 41 -0.53 9.48 16.30
CA GLN A 41 -1.25 8.48 17.09
C GLN A 41 -0.62 7.08 16.95
N TYR A 42 -0.28 6.70 15.72
CA TYR A 42 0.43 5.44 15.44
C TYR A 42 1.74 5.36 16.24
N GLN A 43 2.59 6.39 16.21
CA GLN A 43 3.87 6.42 16.91
C GLN A 43 3.69 6.33 18.43
N GLU A 44 2.69 7.02 18.99
CA GLU A 44 2.37 6.93 20.42
C GLU A 44 1.94 5.51 20.83
N MET A 45 1.16 4.83 20.00
CA MET A 45 0.74 3.45 20.24
C MET A 45 1.91 2.48 20.12
N MET A 46 2.75 2.62 19.08
CA MET A 46 3.94 1.79 18.86
C MET A 46 4.87 1.76 20.07
N GLY A 47 5.04 2.89 20.76
CA GLY A 47 5.86 2.97 21.97
C GLY A 47 5.36 2.14 23.16
N LYS A 48 4.14 1.62 23.11
CA LYS A 48 3.46 0.87 24.18
C LYS A 48 3.21 -0.60 23.86
N LEU A 49 3.48 -1.02 22.61
CA LEU A 49 3.13 -2.35 22.10
C LEU A 49 4.32 -3.30 22.10
N SER A 50 4.03 -4.61 22.12
CA SER A 50 5.01 -5.63 21.77
C SER A 50 5.37 -5.53 20.27
N GLU A 51 6.51 -6.11 19.87
CA GLU A 51 6.91 -6.14 18.45
C GLU A 51 5.80 -6.73 17.56
N LYS A 52 5.20 -7.85 17.97
CA LYS A 52 4.11 -8.50 17.24
C LYS A 52 2.88 -7.60 17.08
N ASP A 53 2.47 -6.93 18.16
CA ASP A 53 1.29 -6.05 18.14
C ASP A 53 1.61 -4.76 17.36
N GLY A 54 2.84 -4.28 17.45
CA GLY A 54 3.34 -3.16 16.66
C GLY A 54 3.34 -3.48 15.17
N ASN A 55 3.82 -4.65 14.76
CA ASN A 55 3.75 -5.11 13.38
C ASN A 55 2.28 -5.15 12.88
N ALA A 56 1.37 -5.70 13.68
CA ALA A 56 -0.05 -5.74 13.33
C ALA A 56 -0.66 -4.33 13.19
N LEU A 57 -0.18 -3.35 13.97
CA LEU A 57 -0.59 -1.95 13.83
C LEU A 57 -0.02 -1.33 12.54
N THR A 58 1.25 -1.63 12.21
CA THR A 58 1.89 -1.15 10.98
C THR A 58 1.18 -1.70 9.73
N VAL A 59 0.79 -2.99 9.77
CA VAL A 59 -0.02 -3.61 8.70
C VAL A 59 -1.37 -2.91 8.51
N ARG A 60 -1.86 -2.12 9.46
CA ARG A 60 -3.05 -1.26 9.28
C ARG A 60 -2.73 0.12 8.69
N LEU A 61 -1.55 0.65 8.98
CA LEU A 61 -1.10 1.93 8.47
C LEU A 61 -0.83 1.88 6.95
N GLU A 62 -0.15 0.85 6.50
CA GLU A 62 0.30 0.70 5.10
C GLU A 62 -0.87 0.55 4.09
N PRO A 63 -1.86 -0.33 4.29
CA PRO A 63 -3.02 -0.41 3.39
C PRO A 63 -3.85 0.88 3.35
N GLN A 64 -3.80 1.72 4.38
CA GLN A 64 -4.43 3.04 4.31
C GLN A 64 -3.73 3.94 3.30
N ALA A 65 -2.39 3.89 3.22
CA ALA A 65 -1.64 4.60 2.18
C ALA A 65 -1.94 4.02 0.78
N ASP A 66 -2.11 2.69 0.65
CA ASP A 66 -2.56 2.07 -0.60
C ASP A 66 -3.98 2.52 -0.99
N TYR A 67 -4.90 2.65 -0.03
CA TYR A 67 -6.23 3.21 -0.29
C TYR A 67 -6.15 4.62 -0.85
N LEU A 68 -5.33 5.49 -0.24
CA LEU A 68 -5.14 6.86 -0.70
C LEU A 68 -4.52 6.90 -2.11
N ALA A 69 -3.59 6.01 -2.42
CA ALA A 69 -3.06 5.85 -3.78
C ALA A 69 -4.16 5.45 -4.78
N GLY A 70 -5.09 4.58 -4.37
CA GLY A 70 -6.27 4.23 -5.16
C GLY A 70 -7.20 5.42 -5.44
N VAL A 71 -7.45 6.27 -4.43
CA VAL A 71 -8.23 7.51 -4.60
C VAL A 71 -7.58 8.44 -5.61
N VAL A 72 -6.25 8.60 -5.56
CA VAL A 72 -5.50 9.40 -6.54
C VAL A 72 -5.62 8.81 -7.94
N ALA A 73 -5.47 7.50 -8.09
CA ALA A 73 -5.63 6.81 -9.37
C ALA A 73 -7.04 6.99 -9.95
N ARG A 74 -8.08 6.98 -9.11
CA ARG A 74 -9.44 7.31 -9.54
C ARG A 74 -9.56 8.74 -10.06
N TYR A 75 -9.00 9.70 -9.35
CA TYR A 75 -8.98 11.10 -9.80
C TYR A 75 -8.26 11.23 -11.16
N GLN A 76 -7.10 10.59 -11.33
CA GLN A 76 -6.36 10.59 -12.59
C GLN A 76 -7.19 10.01 -13.75
N LYS A 77 -7.93 8.91 -13.48
CA LYS A 77 -8.87 8.35 -14.46
C LYS A 77 -9.94 9.35 -14.88
N ASP A 78 -10.57 9.99 -13.90
CA ASP A 78 -11.67 10.92 -14.15
C ASP A 78 -11.20 12.18 -14.92
N GLN A 79 -9.91 12.51 -14.83
CA GLN A 79 -9.26 13.56 -15.65
C GLN A 79 -8.79 13.08 -17.03
N GLY A 80 -8.91 11.77 -17.32
CA GLY A 80 -8.48 11.22 -18.61
C GLY A 80 -6.96 11.05 -18.74
N TYR A 81 -6.24 10.91 -17.63
CA TYR A 81 -4.77 10.76 -17.61
C TYR A 81 -4.31 9.30 -17.65
N LEU A 82 -5.24 8.34 -17.54
CA LEU A 82 -4.90 6.93 -17.54
C LEU A 82 -5.02 6.30 -18.94
N ASP A 83 -4.02 5.51 -19.28
CA ASP A 83 -4.07 4.60 -20.41
C ASP A 83 -4.64 3.21 -20.04
N PRO A 84 -5.13 2.43 -21.01
CA PRO A 84 -5.54 1.06 -20.76
C PRO A 84 -4.39 0.21 -20.20
N GLY A 85 -4.56 -0.35 -19.01
CA GLY A 85 -3.55 -1.17 -18.34
C GLY A 85 -2.94 -0.54 -17.10
N ASP A 86 -2.96 0.81 -16.96
CA ASP A 86 -2.32 1.52 -15.84
C ASP A 86 -2.76 1.02 -14.46
N ILE A 87 -4.04 0.74 -14.29
CA ILE A 87 -4.56 0.22 -13.02
C ILE A 87 -4.04 -1.19 -12.74
N ASP A 88 -3.89 -2.03 -13.76
CA ASP A 88 -3.31 -3.36 -13.61
C ASP A 88 -1.82 -3.28 -13.24
N GLU A 89 -1.09 -2.30 -13.78
CA GLU A 89 0.30 -2.01 -13.39
C GLU A 89 0.40 -1.61 -11.92
N ALA A 90 -0.46 -0.72 -11.43
CA ALA A 90 -0.50 -0.34 -10.02
C ALA A 90 -0.81 -1.54 -9.11
N ILE A 91 -1.76 -2.39 -9.51
CA ILE A 91 -2.12 -3.62 -8.79
C ILE A 91 -0.94 -4.59 -8.76
N SER A 92 -0.25 -4.78 -9.90
CA SER A 92 0.95 -5.62 -10.00
C SER A 92 2.08 -5.09 -9.08
N ALA A 93 2.29 -3.78 -9.06
CA ALA A 93 3.26 -3.15 -8.16
C ALA A 93 2.91 -3.38 -6.69
N ALA A 94 1.67 -3.10 -6.27
CA ALA A 94 1.20 -3.33 -4.90
C ALA A 94 1.34 -4.81 -4.49
N TRP A 95 1.01 -5.73 -5.38
CA TRP A 95 1.16 -7.17 -5.16
C TRP A 95 2.63 -7.57 -4.96
N SER A 96 3.54 -7.05 -5.78
CA SER A 96 4.95 -7.46 -5.81
C SER A 96 5.71 -7.10 -4.53
N ILE A 97 5.25 -6.09 -3.79
CA ILE A 97 5.86 -5.58 -2.56
C ILE A 97 5.09 -5.99 -1.28
N GLY A 98 4.12 -6.87 -1.38
CA GLY A 98 3.51 -7.49 -0.20
C GLY A 98 4.51 -8.38 0.55
N ASP A 99 4.45 -8.35 1.89
CA ASP A 99 5.39 -9.06 2.76
C ASP A 99 5.42 -10.57 2.48
N ASP A 100 4.27 -11.17 2.17
CA ASP A 100 4.16 -12.59 1.80
C ASP A 100 4.92 -12.92 0.52
N THR A 101 4.81 -12.08 -0.51
CA THR A 101 5.55 -12.23 -1.77
C THR A 101 7.04 -12.03 -1.55
N LEU A 102 7.44 -11.00 -0.81
CA LEU A 102 8.85 -10.72 -0.52
C LEU A 102 9.49 -11.83 0.31
N GLN A 103 8.84 -12.29 1.38
CA GLN A 103 9.34 -13.35 2.22
C GLN A 103 9.45 -14.69 1.46
N LYS A 104 8.44 -15.04 0.66
CA LYS A 104 8.48 -16.27 -0.14
C LYS A 104 9.64 -16.27 -1.14
N ARG A 105 9.94 -15.12 -1.75
CA ARG A 105 11.10 -14.97 -2.66
C ARG A 105 12.43 -15.07 -1.91
N ALA A 106 12.55 -14.38 -0.76
CA ALA A 106 13.80 -14.27 -0.02
C ALA A 106 14.17 -15.56 0.73
N GLN A 107 13.20 -16.26 1.32
CA GLN A 107 13.43 -17.37 2.26
C GLN A 107 12.62 -18.63 1.98
N GLY A 108 11.71 -18.62 0.98
CA GLY A 108 10.91 -19.78 0.57
C GLY A 108 9.66 -20.06 1.42
N TYR A 109 9.43 -19.34 2.51
CA TYR A 109 8.26 -19.47 3.38
C TYR A 109 7.79 -18.11 3.89
N VAL A 110 6.56 -18.05 4.41
CA VAL A 110 5.90 -16.85 4.87
C VAL A 110 5.68 -16.89 6.39
N ARG A 111 5.89 -15.74 7.06
CA ARG A 111 5.69 -15.56 8.50
C ARG A 111 4.79 -14.34 8.73
N PRO A 112 3.45 -14.50 8.75
CA PRO A 112 2.51 -13.39 8.84
C PRO A 112 2.72 -12.51 10.10
N GLU A 113 3.17 -13.10 11.20
CA GLU A 113 3.45 -12.38 12.44
C GLU A 113 4.61 -11.37 12.35
N SER A 114 5.40 -11.45 11.29
CA SER A 114 6.52 -10.52 11.02
C SER A 114 6.22 -9.52 9.90
N PHE A 115 4.99 -9.46 9.42
CA PHE A 115 4.61 -8.48 8.40
C PHE A 115 4.67 -7.06 8.97
N THR A 116 5.17 -6.16 8.15
CA THR A 116 5.26 -4.73 8.45
C THR A 116 4.59 -3.86 7.40
N HIS A 117 4.26 -4.41 6.22
CA HIS A 117 3.60 -3.69 5.12
C HIS A 117 2.26 -4.33 4.72
N GLY A 118 1.96 -5.51 5.23
CA GLY A 118 0.80 -6.29 4.86
C GLY A 118 1.04 -7.27 3.70
N SER A 119 0.09 -8.17 3.52
CA SER A 119 0.12 -9.13 2.43
C SER A 119 -0.18 -8.47 1.09
N SER A 120 0.25 -9.13 0.01
CA SER A 120 -0.06 -8.71 -1.36
C SER A 120 -1.58 -8.56 -1.58
N GLU A 121 -2.38 -9.46 -0.99
CA GLU A 121 -3.85 -9.40 -1.07
C GLU A 121 -4.41 -8.20 -0.33
N GLU A 122 -3.98 -7.90 0.88
CA GLU A 122 -4.43 -6.74 1.66
C GLU A 122 -4.11 -5.44 0.93
N ARG A 123 -2.88 -5.27 0.47
CA ARG A 123 -2.44 -4.08 -0.24
C ARG A 123 -3.24 -3.83 -1.51
N THR A 124 -3.39 -4.84 -2.37
CA THR A 124 -4.15 -4.71 -3.62
C THR A 124 -5.65 -4.49 -3.37
N ARG A 125 -6.21 -5.12 -2.34
CA ARG A 125 -7.61 -4.93 -1.95
C ARG A 125 -7.89 -3.49 -1.54
N TRP A 126 -7.04 -2.90 -0.69
CA TRP A 126 -7.23 -1.54 -0.23
C TRP A 126 -6.96 -0.50 -1.31
N PHE A 127 -5.99 -0.72 -2.19
CA PHE A 127 -5.82 0.12 -3.39
C PHE A 127 -7.08 0.11 -4.27
N LYS A 128 -7.61 -1.08 -4.59
CA LYS A 128 -8.85 -1.22 -5.38
C LYS A 128 -10.04 -0.53 -4.71
N LYS A 129 -10.17 -0.70 -3.40
CA LYS A 129 -11.24 -0.08 -2.62
C LYS A 129 -11.18 1.46 -2.70
N GLY A 130 -9.99 2.05 -2.56
CA GLY A 130 -9.79 3.48 -2.75
C GLY A 130 -10.12 3.95 -4.17
N TYR A 131 -9.69 3.18 -5.16
CA TYR A 131 -9.99 3.46 -6.57
C TYR A 131 -11.48 3.38 -6.88
N GLU A 132 -12.21 2.43 -6.31
CA GLU A 132 -13.66 2.29 -6.49
C GLU A 132 -14.43 3.40 -5.77
N ALA A 133 -14.07 3.73 -4.54
CA ALA A 133 -14.69 4.79 -3.75
C ALA A 133 -14.42 6.19 -4.33
N GLY A 134 -13.17 6.49 -4.69
CA GLY A 134 -12.76 7.79 -5.22
C GLY A 134 -12.78 8.92 -4.19
N ASP A 135 -12.99 8.62 -2.90
CA ASP A 135 -13.03 9.57 -1.79
C ASP A 135 -12.49 8.94 -0.48
N LEU A 136 -12.61 9.64 0.64
CA LEU A 136 -12.11 9.18 1.94
C LEU A 136 -13.18 8.48 2.80
N SER A 137 -14.33 8.13 2.26
CA SER A 137 -15.46 7.59 3.05
C SER A 137 -15.16 6.23 3.68
N GLU A 138 -14.27 5.43 3.09
CA GLU A 138 -13.97 4.07 3.51
C GLU A 138 -12.48 3.82 3.82
N TRP A 139 -11.72 4.88 4.10
CA TRP A 139 -10.26 4.80 4.26
C TRP A 139 -9.77 4.28 5.62
N ASP A 140 -10.69 4.12 6.60
CA ASP A 140 -10.32 3.72 7.96
C ASP A 140 -9.97 2.22 8.06
N THR A 141 -8.69 1.93 7.88
CA THR A 141 -8.13 0.59 8.05
C THR A 141 -7.99 0.18 9.51
N PHE A 142 -7.93 1.15 10.43
CA PHE A 142 -7.69 0.87 11.85
C PHE A 142 -8.91 0.27 12.54
N SER A 143 -10.11 0.67 12.15
CA SER A 143 -11.36 0.09 12.65
C SER A 143 -11.90 -1.06 11.80
N ALA A 144 -11.29 -1.33 10.63
CA ALA A 144 -11.72 -2.41 9.76
C ALA A 144 -11.62 -3.77 10.46
N LYS A 145 -12.66 -4.61 10.33
CA LYS A 145 -12.66 -5.97 10.88
C LYS A 145 -11.67 -6.88 10.15
N ASN A 146 -11.56 -6.72 8.86
CA ASN A 146 -10.62 -7.42 7.97
C ASN A 146 -9.88 -6.36 7.13
N LEU A 147 -8.59 -6.52 7.01
CA LEU A 147 -7.77 -5.75 6.08
C LEU A 147 -7.86 -6.27 4.67
#